data_7415d2faf19a72e803c3e52c6966fad2
#
_entry.id   7415d2faf19a72e803c3e52c6966fad2
#
_cell.length_a   1.000
_cell.length_b   1.000
_cell.length_c   1.000
_cell.angle_alpha   90.00
_cell.angle_beta   90.00
_cell.angle_gamma   90.00
#
_symmetry.space_group_name_H-M   'P 1'
#
loop_
_entity.id
_entity.type
_entity.pdbx_description
1 polymer ?
#
loop_
_entity_poly.entity_id
_entity_poly.type
_entity_poly.pdbx_seq_one_letter_code
_entity_poly.pdbx_strand_id
1 'polypeptide(L)'
;MEENKNVNPETEVTQTEVKEEKVKKKFKKINFKKDNSKPKRIKNQALLKRGGYAVGITAAILAGIIVLNVLIGVLAERVNLEFDMSLTDQNSMSEENIDFIKNLDKEVTVTMCAKAEDYTGTYMNYYAQQYGVTESYTDYYKQTVNLIEKYNNYNKKIKIEYVDTQSTEFNKISQKYSKDTINYGDIIVTCAVGDNERYKIIGYEDIYAVTQDDTYAAYGYSTSTVSGNNIETALTSAISYVTSNKTSKVAFITGHSKNDYSKEYQTLLKTNNYEIDVISDAMVTDISDGYDALFIVAPTTDFMASELDAISKFLDNDGKYQKGLVFFADASAPYLPNFYGLLEEWGIAVDEGILFETNNNNYLPGSPTVLGSYADAEDDITKGITTCITGKNLPIKPAFSEEGFYKVTSLVATPESVVNAPVGTADSWSGADGHTKESFATVIQSERMNYNEDNEEIKNFVFAFSSIDFIYSDYAEMNQISNKDIAFAAAERACGAEDSGISFVAKTIEQESFADSVTQSSSRVISVIFMALLPLALLVASIYIYIRRKNS
;
A
#
# COMPACT_ATOMS: atom_id res chain seq x y z
N MET A 1 -47.07 44.26 -29.04
CA MET A 1 -47.24 43.53 -30.30
C MET A 1 -46.64 42.17 -30.05
N GLU A 2 -47.59 41.33 -29.86
CA GLU A 2 -47.75 39.90 -30.16
C GLU A 2 -46.84 38.99 -29.39
N GLU A 3 -47.30 38.33 -28.33
CA GLU A 3 -48.28 37.22 -28.20
C GLU A 3 -47.96 36.03 -29.12
N ASN A 4 -47.55 34.91 -28.47
CA ASN A 4 -48.15 33.58 -28.65
C ASN A 4 -47.48 32.61 -27.66
N LYS A 5 -48.20 32.26 -26.64
CA LYS A 5 -49.15 31.13 -26.39
C LYS A 5 -48.49 29.73 -26.47
N ASN A 6 -48.35 29.19 -25.25
CA ASN A 6 -48.78 27.84 -24.78
C ASN A 6 -49.01 26.77 -25.84
N VAL A 7 -48.41 25.60 -25.61
CA VAL A 7 -49.16 24.32 -25.53
C VAL A 7 -48.38 23.32 -24.68
N ASN A 8 -48.98 22.89 -23.58
CA ASN A 8 -48.71 21.68 -22.84
C ASN A 8 -49.56 20.56 -23.44
N PRO A 9 -49.08 19.33 -23.56
CA PRO A 9 -50.03 18.23 -23.47
C PRO A 9 -49.65 17.31 -22.29
N GLU A 10 -50.53 17.31 -21.31
CA GLU A 10 -50.76 16.18 -20.41
C GLU A 10 -51.01 14.91 -21.23
N THR A 11 -50.26 13.85 -20.95
CA THR A 11 -50.59 12.54 -21.47
C THR A 11 -51.12 11.71 -20.31
N GLU A 12 -52.44 11.52 -20.37
CA GLU A 12 -53.21 10.61 -19.54
C GLU A 12 -52.60 9.20 -19.58
N VAL A 13 -52.34 8.66 -18.39
CA VAL A 13 -52.05 7.24 -18.22
C VAL A 13 -53.38 6.50 -18.16
N THR A 14 -53.75 5.88 -19.26
CA THR A 14 -54.89 5.00 -19.33
C THR A 14 -54.58 3.68 -18.63
N GLN A 15 -55.24 3.42 -17.52
CA GLN A 15 -55.26 2.11 -16.86
C GLN A 15 -55.96 1.12 -17.77
N THR A 16 -55.25 0.14 -18.30
CA THR A 16 -55.83 -0.98 -19.00
C THR A 16 -56.03 -2.12 -17.99
N GLU A 17 -57.26 -2.31 -17.58
CA GLU A 17 -57.70 -3.49 -16.83
C GLU A 17 -57.45 -4.75 -17.67
N VAL A 18 -56.55 -5.61 -17.19
CA VAL A 18 -56.40 -6.96 -17.74
C VAL A 18 -57.41 -7.87 -17.08
N LYS A 19 -58.48 -8.19 -17.81
CA LYS A 19 -59.43 -9.23 -17.45
C LYS A 19 -58.73 -10.58 -17.37
N GLU A 20 -58.74 -11.18 -16.19
CA GLU A 20 -58.38 -12.60 -15.99
C GLU A 20 -59.45 -13.49 -16.69
N GLU A 21 -59.06 -14.06 -17.80
CA GLU A 21 -59.84 -15.10 -18.47
C GLU A 21 -59.53 -16.47 -17.81
N LYS A 22 -60.43 -16.94 -16.98
CA LYS A 22 -60.37 -18.25 -16.34
C LYS A 22 -60.60 -19.36 -17.38
N VAL A 23 -59.51 -19.90 -17.90
CA VAL A 23 -59.57 -21.13 -18.70
C VAL A 23 -59.85 -22.33 -17.78
N LYS A 24 -61.08 -22.72 -17.69
CA LYS A 24 -61.55 -24.00 -17.05
C LYS A 24 -61.12 -25.17 -17.94
N LYS A 25 -59.93 -25.76 -17.70
CA LYS A 25 -59.62 -27.08 -18.27
C LYS A 25 -60.49 -28.16 -17.55
N LYS A 26 -61.42 -28.76 -18.29
CA LYS A 26 -62.16 -29.94 -17.87
C LYS A 26 -61.16 -31.11 -17.70
N PHE A 27 -60.92 -31.50 -16.49
CA PHE A 27 -60.28 -32.79 -16.22
C PHE A 27 -61.33 -33.90 -16.46
N LYS A 28 -61.08 -34.75 -17.46
CA LYS A 28 -61.83 -35.99 -17.65
C LYS A 28 -61.53 -36.89 -16.44
N LYS A 29 -62.55 -37.18 -15.65
CA LYS A 29 -62.54 -38.23 -14.62
C LYS A 29 -62.26 -39.58 -15.28
N ILE A 30 -61.10 -40.12 -15.07
CA ILE A 30 -60.78 -41.51 -15.41
C ILE A 30 -61.42 -42.37 -14.30
N ASN A 31 -62.46 -43.11 -14.65
CA ASN A 31 -63.12 -44.07 -13.75
C ASN A 31 -62.23 -45.31 -13.65
N PHE A 32 -61.47 -45.42 -12.54
CA PHE A 32 -60.85 -46.70 -12.20
C PHE A 32 -61.93 -47.68 -11.72
N LYS A 33 -62.18 -48.70 -12.51
CA LYS A 33 -62.92 -49.88 -12.04
C LYS A 33 -62.10 -50.54 -10.93
N LYS A 34 -62.64 -50.61 -9.72
CA LYS A 34 -62.06 -51.37 -8.61
C LYS A 34 -62.04 -52.85 -8.99
N ASP A 35 -60.90 -53.35 -9.37
CA ASP A 35 -60.65 -54.77 -9.47
C ASP A 35 -60.37 -55.31 -8.05
N ASN A 36 -61.32 -56.14 -7.54
CA ASN A 36 -61.24 -56.66 -6.17
C ASN A 36 -60.45 -57.98 -6.09
N SER A 37 -59.49 -58.20 -6.99
CA SER A 37 -58.52 -59.29 -6.82
C SER A 37 -57.42 -58.85 -5.89
N LYS A 38 -57.43 -59.30 -4.64
CA LYS A 38 -56.37 -59.10 -3.69
C LYS A 38 -55.09 -59.77 -4.22
N PRO A 39 -54.01 -59.00 -4.59
CA PRO A 39 -52.75 -59.65 -4.91
C PRO A 39 -52.19 -60.23 -3.60
N LYS A 40 -51.86 -61.52 -3.64
CA LYS A 40 -51.06 -62.16 -2.57
C LYS A 40 -49.77 -61.33 -2.35
N ARG A 41 -49.67 -60.74 -1.17
CA ARG A 41 -48.41 -60.08 -0.73
C ARG A 41 -47.31 -61.14 -0.64
N ILE A 42 -46.54 -61.29 -1.70
CA ILE A 42 -45.24 -61.97 -1.62
C ILE A 42 -44.32 -60.96 -0.89
N LYS A 43 -44.06 -61.22 0.35
CA LYS A 43 -43.05 -60.50 1.14
C LYS A 43 -41.67 -60.81 0.55
N ASN A 44 -41.25 -60.06 -0.46
CA ASN A 44 -39.92 -60.16 -1.00
C ASN A 44 -38.97 -59.48 -0.01
N GLN A 45 -38.49 -60.20 1.01
CA GLN A 45 -37.54 -59.72 2.01
C GLN A 45 -36.25 -59.18 1.37
N ALA A 46 -35.91 -59.63 0.18
CA ALA A 46 -34.79 -59.15 -0.58
C ALA A 46 -34.97 -57.68 -1.09
N LEU A 47 -36.19 -57.32 -1.50
CA LEU A 47 -36.55 -55.96 -1.94
C LEU A 47 -36.55 -54.96 -0.78
N LEU A 48 -37.06 -55.39 0.40
CA LEU A 48 -37.02 -54.56 1.62
C LEU A 48 -35.60 -54.35 2.13
N LYS A 49 -34.74 -55.37 2.07
CA LYS A 49 -33.31 -55.23 2.43
C LYS A 49 -32.57 -54.33 1.46
N ARG A 50 -32.78 -54.45 0.13
CA ARG A 50 -32.13 -53.54 -0.87
C ARG A 50 -32.58 -52.11 -0.75
N GLY A 51 -33.86 -51.85 -0.49
CA GLY A 51 -34.39 -50.50 -0.23
C GLY A 51 -33.84 -49.90 1.06
N GLY A 52 -33.71 -50.70 2.12
CA GLY A 52 -33.10 -50.26 3.37
C GLY A 52 -31.61 -49.91 3.23
N TYR A 53 -30.85 -50.67 2.45
CA TYR A 53 -29.45 -50.32 2.16
C TYR A 53 -29.31 -49.03 1.33
N ALA A 54 -30.19 -48.81 0.35
CA ALA A 54 -30.16 -47.57 -0.45
C ALA A 54 -30.47 -46.33 0.42
N VAL A 55 -31.47 -46.40 1.28
CA VAL A 55 -31.83 -45.32 2.23
C VAL A 55 -30.68 -45.13 3.24
N GLY A 56 -30.08 -46.19 3.74
CA GLY A 56 -28.93 -46.15 4.67
C GLY A 56 -27.70 -45.46 4.05
N ILE A 57 -27.37 -45.82 2.80
CA ILE A 57 -26.25 -45.19 2.09
C ILE A 57 -26.53 -43.69 1.81
N THR A 58 -27.74 -43.36 1.39
CA THR A 58 -28.12 -41.95 1.15
C THR A 58 -28.08 -41.15 2.45
N ALA A 59 -28.57 -41.68 3.55
CA ALA A 59 -28.50 -41.06 4.86
C ALA A 59 -27.03 -40.89 5.35
N ALA A 60 -26.19 -41.89 5.10
CA ALA A 60 -24.74 -41.82 5.44
C ALA A 60 -24.02 -40.75 4.61
N ILE A 61 -24.34 -40.62 3.32
CA ILE A 61 -23.78 -39.58 2.46
C ILE A 61 -24.21 -38.18 2.93
N LEU A 62 -25.50 -37.99 3.24
CA LEU A 62 -26.02 -36.73 3.76
C LEU A 62 -25.39 -36.39 5.11
N ALA A 63 -25.27 -37.35 6.00
CA ALA A 63 -24.57 -37.17 7.28
C ALA A 63 -23.07 -36.80 7.06
N GLY A 64 -22.42 -37.46 6.10
CA GLY A 64 -21.03 -37.14 5.71
C GLY A 64 -20.87 -35.72 5.19
N ILE A 65 -21.81 -35.23 4.35
CA ILE A 65 -21.82 -33.84 3.85
C ILE A 65 -22.02 -32.86 4.99
N ILE A 66 -22.94 -33.15 5.92
CA ILE A 66 -23.16 -32.29 7.10
C ILE A 66 -21.92 -32.24 7.99
N VAL A 67 -21.30 -33.38 8.27
CA VAL A 67 -20.06 -33.45 9.05
C VAL A 67 -18.92 -32.73 8.35
N LEU A 68 -18.80 -32.87 7.02
CA LEU A 68 -17.79 -32.17 6.24
C LEU A 68 -18.00 -30.65 6.29
N ASN A 69 -19.24 -30.17 6.14
CA ASN A 69 -19.54 -28.73 6.26
C ASN A 69 -19.25 -28.18 7.65
N VAL A 70 -19.57 -28.94 8.71
CA VAL A 70 -19.24 -28.55 10.08
C VAL A 70 -17.72 -28.55 10.29
N LEU A 71 -17.01 -29.55 9.77
CA LEU A 71 -15.55 -29.61 9.84
C LEU A 71 -14.89 -28.45 9.08
N ILE A 72 -15.39 -28.14 7.89
CA ILE A 72 -14.91 -26.98 7.11
C ILE A 72 -15.20 -25.68 7.87
N GLY A 73 -16.38 -25.52 8.45
CA GLY A 73 -16.72 -24.33 9.27
C GLY A 73 -15.80 -24.18 10.49
N VAL A 74 -15.56 -25.29 11.24
CA VAL A 74 -14.65 -25.26 12.40
C VAL A 74 -13.18 -25.08 11.98
N LEU A 75 -12.78 -25.60 10.83
CA LEU A 75 -11.44 -25.37 10.28
C LEU A 75 -11.29 -23.92 9.78
N ALA A 76 -12.30 -23.36 9.13
CA ALA A 76 -12.29 -21.97 8.69
C ALA A 76 -12.22 -20.98 9.86
N GLU A 77 -12.79 -21.32 11.03
CA GLU A 77 -12.66 -20.52 12.25
C GLU A 77 -11.27 -20.65 12.93
N ARG A 78 -10.56 -21.75 12.69
CA ARG A 78 -9.25 -22.02 13.33
C ARG A 78 -8.05 -21.77 12.42
N VAL A 79 -8.23 -21.92 11.15
CA VAL A 79 -7.23 -21.69 10.10
C VAL A 79 -7.89 -20.71 9.16
N ASN A 80 -7.35 -19.48 9.06
CA ASN A 80 -7.82 -18.49 8.09
C ASN A 80 -7.65 -19.06 6.68
N LEU A 81 -8.61 -19.87 6.23
CA LEU A 81 -8.72 -20.36 4.86
C LEU A 81 -9.47 -19.32 4.04
N GLU A 82 -8.92 -18.14 3.94
CA GLU A 82 -9.39 -17.14 2.98
C GLU A 82 -8.65 -17.37 1.66
N PHE A 83 -9.41 -17.62 0.62
CA PHE A 83 -8.90 -17.57 -0.75
C PHE A 83 -9.30 -16.22 -1.33
N ASP A 84 -8.33 -15.35 -1.52
CA ASP A 84 -8.57 -14.14 -2.29
C ASP A 84 -8.79 -14.56 -3.74
N MET A 85 -10.00 -14.32 -4.25
CA MET A 85 -10.39 -14.59 -5.63
C MET A 85 -10.29 -13.34 -6.51
N SER A 86 -9.74 -12.23 -5.98
CA SER A 86 -9.43 -11.06 -6.80
C SER A 86 -8.23 -11.38 -7.71
N LEU A 87 -8.18 -10.77 -8.88
CA LEU A 87 -7.10 -11.00 -9.85
C LEU A 87 -5.75 -10.43 -9.40
N THR A 88 -5.77 -9.53 -8.40
CA THR A 88 -4.60 -8.76 -7.95
C THR A 88 -4.33 -8.89 -6.46
N ASP A 89 -4.87 -9.92 -5.78
CA ASP A 89 -4.69 -10.15 -4.34
C ASP A 89 -5.01 -8.92 -3.45
N GLN A 90 -5.96 -8.10 -3.89
CA GLN A 90 -6.30 -6.80 -3.25
C GLN A 90 -6.78 -6.95 -1.80
N ASN A 91 -7.35 -8.09 -1.46
CA ASN A 91 -7.86 -8.38 -0.12
C ASN A 91 -6.92 -9.29 0.69
N SER A 92 -5.77 -9.66 0.16
CA SER A 92 -4.75 -10.41 0.90
C SER A 92 -3.73 -9.47 1.51
N MET A 93 -3.12 -9.88 2.61
CA MET A 93 -1.97 -9.18 3.21
C MET A 93 -0.68 -9.77 2.66
N SER A 94 0.37 -8.95 2.60
CA SER A 94 1.71 -9.43 2.24
C SER A 94 2.22 -10.45 3.25
N GLU A 95 3.03 -11.41 2.81
CA GLU A 95 3.57 -12.46 3.68
C GLU A 95 4.46 -11.85 4.77
N GLU A 96 5.22 -10.80 4.44
CA GLU A 96 6.08 -10.06 5.35
C GLU A 96 5.27 -9.44 6.49
N ASN A 97 4.15 -8.79 6.18
CA ASN A 97 3.27 -8.19 7.19
C ASN A 97 2.58 -9.25 8.05
N ILE A 98 2.17 -10.36 7.44
CA ILE A 98 1.60 -11.49 8.19
C ILE A 98 2.61 -12.04 9.21
N ASP A 99 3.86 -12.20 8.81
CA ASP A 99 4.91 -12.70 9.69
C ASP A 99 5.26 -11.69 10.79
N PHE A 100 5.34 -10.40 10.47
CA PHE A 100 5.49 -9.34 11.47
C PHE A 100 4.36 -9.39 12.52
N ILE A 101 3.09 -9.43 12.07
CA ILE A 101 1.92 -9.48 12.95
C ILE A 101 1.93 -10.71 13.84
N LYS A 102 2.22 -11.90 13.30
CA LYS A 102 2.27 -13.15 14.06
C LYS A 102 3.34 -13.15 15.14
N ASN A 103 4.47 -12.50 14.88
CA ASN A 103 5.60 -12.42 15.81
C ASN A 103 5.45 -11.30 16.86
N LEU A 104 4.44 -10.44 16.73
CA LEU A 104 4.19 -9.35 17.66
C LEU A 104 3.87 -9.89 19.05
N ASP A 105 4.65 -9.49 20.05
CA ASP A 105 4.53 -9.94 21.43
C ASP A 105 3.78 -8.96 22.35
N LYS A 106 3.61 -7.69 21.92
CA LYS A 106 2.94 -6.63 22.68
C LYS A 106 1.44 -6.55 22.38
N GLU A 107 0.66 -6.07 23.36
CA GLU A 107 -0.75 -5.76 23.14
C GLU A 107 -0.89 -4.40 22.46
N VAL A 108 -1.64 -4.37 21.35
CA VAL A 108 -1.93 -3.17 20.59
C VAL A 108 -3.43 -2.97 20.51
N THR A 109 -3.89 -1.74 20.67
CA THR A 109 -5.29 -1.37 20.44
C THR A 109 -5.39 -0.47 19.22
N VAL A 110 -6.23 -0.86 18.29
CA VAL A 110 -6.58 -0.11 17.07
C VAL A 110 -7.98 0.45 17.27
N THR A 111 -8.07 1.74 17.55
CA THR A 111 -9.34 2.44 17.81
C THR A 111 -9.77 3.17 16.55
N MET A 112 -10.85 2.71 15.92
CA MET A 112 -11.45 3.35 14.77
C MET A 112 -12.43 4.43 15.24
N CYS A 113 -12.18 5.68 14.87
CA CYS A 113 -12.95 6.85 15.33
C CYS A 113 -14.24 7.06 14.52
N ALA A 114 -15.05 6.01 14.39
CA ALA A 114 -16.37 6.00 13.79
C ALA A 114 -17.12 4.73 14.24
N LYS A 115 -18.41 4.64 13.94
CA LYS A 115 -19.14 3.38 14.09
C LYS A 115 -18.76 2.40 12.99
N ALA A 116 -18.80 1.10 13.28
CA ALA A 116 -18.49 0.06 12.29
C ALA A 116 -19.32 0.19 11.00
N GLU A 117 -20.62 0.48 11.15
CA GLU A 117 -21.56 0.69 10.05
C GLU A 117 -21.23 1.92 9.18
N ASP A 118 -20.58 2.92 9.74
CA ASP A 118 -20.27 4.17 9.04
C ASP A 118 -19.09 3.99 8.06
N TYR A 119 -18.16 3.07 8.35
CA TYR A 119 -17.07 2.72 7.44
C TYR A 119 -17.53 2.05 6.13
N THR A 120 -18.74 1.51 6.13
CA THR A 120 -19.31 0.83 4.94
C THR A 120 -20.49 1.60 4.35
N GLY A 121 -20.80 2.78 4.89
CA GLY A 121 -22.01 3.53 4.55
C GLY A 121 -21.77 4.89 3.92
N THR A 122 -22.84 5.62 3.74
CA THR A 122 -22.88 6.96 3.11
C THR A 122 -22.05 8.02 3.87
N TYR A 123 -21.79 7.78 5.14
CA TYR A 123 -21.10 8.75 6.00
C TYR A 123 -19.63 8.92 5.62
N MET A 124 -18.94 7.84 5.34
CA MET A 124 -17.54 7.90 4.89
C MET A 124 -17.41 8.54 3.51
N ASN A 125 -18.41 8.36 2.63
CA ASN A 125 -18.46 9.06 1.35
C ASN A 125 -18.57 10.58 1.54
N TYR A 126 -19.33 11.04 2.53
CA TYR A 126 -19.38 12.47 2.86
C TYR A 126 -18.03 12.98 3.37
N TYR A 127 -17.35 12.20 4.20
CA TYR A 127 -16.00 12.52 4.68
C TYR A 127 -14.99 12.57 3.52
N ALA A 128 -15.02 11.62 2.60
CA ALA A 128 -14.17 11.60 1.41
C ALA A 128 -14.36 12.85 0.54
N GLN A 129 -15.59 13.38 0.43
CA GLN A 129 -15.89 14.61 -0.29
C GLN A 129 -15.15 15.84 0.28
N GLN A 130 -14.81 15.85 1.56
CA GLN A 130 -14.02 16.93 2.15
C GLN A 130 -12.60 16.97 1.58
N TYR A 131 -12.09 15.83 1.11
CA TYR A 131 -10.81 15.70 0.42
C TYR A 131 -10.94 15.79 -1.11
N GLY A 132 -12.10 16.28 -1.61
CA GLY A 132 -12.34 16.46 -3.03
C GLY A 132 -12.71 15.18 -3.80
N VAL A 133 -12.90 14.06 -3.12
CA VAL A 133 -13.34 12.80 -3.75
C VAL A 133 -14.81 12.89 -4.08
N THR A 134 -15.14 12.84 -5.37
CA THR A 134 -16.51 13.03 -5.89
C THR A 134 -17.25 11.72 -6.15
N GLU A 135 -16.53 10.61 -6.31
CA GLU A 135 -17.12 9.30 -6.55
C GLU A 135 -17.30 8.52 -5.25
N SER A 136 -18.48 7.91 -5.14
CA SER A 136 -18.92 7.21 -3.95
C SER A 136 -18.72 5.70 -4.12
N TYR A 137 -17.49 5.23 -3.95
CA TYR A 137 -17.20 3.80 -3.92
C TYR A 137 -17.15 3.31 -2.48
N THR A 138 -18.22 2.68 -2.03
CA THR A 138 -18.29 2.09 -0.68
C THR A 138 -17.41 0.85 -0.52
N ASP A 139 -16.99 0.25 -1.61
CA ASP A 139 -16.28 -1.03 -1.57
C ASP A 139 -14.87 -0.93 -0.99
N TYR A 140 -14.14 0.18 -1.21
CA TYR A 140 -12.82 0.34 -0.63
C TYR A 140 -12.84 0.63 0.88
N TYR A 141 -13.88 1.25 1.43
CA TYR A 141 -14.05 1.36 2.88
C TYR A 141 -14.26 -0.02 3.50
N LYS A 142 -15.06 -0.85 2.86
CA LYS A 142 -15.28 -2.22 3.27
C LYS A 142 -13.98 -3.04 3.17
N GLN A 143 -13.19 -2.83 2.13
CA GLN A 143 -11.87 -3.43 1.99
C GLN A 143 -10.96 -3.02 3.15
N THR A 144 -10.93 -1.73 3.50
CA THR A 144 -10.14 -1.22 4.63
C THR A 144 -10.51 -1.93 5.93
N VAL A 145 -11.81 -2.02 6.25
CA VAL A 145 -12.28 -2.74 7.45
C VAL A 145 -11.87 -4.21 7.43
N ASN A 146 -12.07 -4.88 6.29
CA ASN A 146 -11.70 -6.29 6.14
C ASN A 146 -10.19 -6.52 6.35
N LEU A 147 -9.35 -5.63 5.84
CA LEU A 147 -7.90 -5.71 6.02
C LEU A 147 -7.52 -5.48 7.50
N ILE A 148 -8.11 -4.48 8.17
CA ILE A 148 -7.88 -4.22 9.60
C ILE A 148 -8.29 -5.43 10.45
N GLU A 149 -9.46 -6.04 10.18
CA GLU A 149 -9.93 -7.22 10.92
C GLU A 149 -8.96 -8.41 10.81
N LYS A 150 -8.23 -8.53 9.69
CA LYS A 150 -7.21 -9.59 9.53
C LYS A 150 -6.08 -9.48 10.54
N TYR A 151 -5.68 -8.28 10.94
CA TYR A 151 -4.66 -8.10 11.99
C TYR A 151 -5.08 -8.81 13.29
N ASN A 152 -6.30 -8.59 13.75
CA ASN A 152 -6.83 -9.32 14.92
C ASN A 152 -6.97 -10.82 14.66
N ASN A 153 -7.24 -11.24 13.43
CA ASN A 153 -7.35 -12.65 13.08
C ASN A 153 -5.99 -13.36 13.14
N TYR A 154 -4.93 -12.73 12.67
CA TYR A 154 -3.57 -13.27 12.73
C TYR A 154 -2.97 -13.19 14.14
N ASN A 155 -3.27 -12.13 14.92
CA ASN A 155 -2.77 -11.99 16.28
C ASN A 155 -3.81 -11.36 17.22
N LYS A 156 -4.30 -12.15 18.17
CA LYS A 156 -5.33 -11.72 19.15
C LYS A 156 -4.85 -10.67 20.17
N LYS A 157 -3.56 -10.33 20.18
CA LYS A 157 -3.03 -9.20 20.94
C LYS A 157 -3.34 -7.86 20.29
N ILE A 158 -3.69 -7.84 19.00
CA ILE A 158 -4.17 -6.66 18.30
C ILE A 158 -5.69 -6.59 18.48
N LYS A 159 -6.15 -5.64 19.29
CA LYS A 159 -7.57 -5.42 19.58
C LYS A 159 -8.11 -4.32 18.68
N ILE A 160 -9.31 -4.51 18.14
CA ILE A 160 -9.97 -3.53 17.29
C ILE A 160 -11.20 -3.01 18.04
N GLU A 161 -11.30 -1.70 18.15
CA GLU A 161 -12.40 -1.01 18.83
C GLU A 161 -12.98 0.08 17.93
N TYR A 162 -14.29 0.30 18.03
CA TYR A 162 -14.98 1.35 17.30
C TYR A 162 -15.53 2.36 18.31
N VAL A 163 -15.20 3.62 18.12
CA VAL A 163 -15.62 4.69 19.02
C VAL A 163 -16.35 5.78 18.24
N ASP A 164 -17.63 5.94 18.52
CA ASP A 164 -18.44 7.02 17.94
C ASP A 164 -17.90 8.39 18.36
N THR A 165 -17.55 9.24 17.41
CA THR A 165 -17.02 10.60 17.67
C THR A 165 -17.99 11.51 18.41
N GLN A 166 -19.28 11.17 18.47
CA GLN A 166 -20.27 11.87 19.27
C GLN A 166 -20.39 11.33 20.70
N SER A 167 -19.62 10.31 21.07
CA SER A 167 -19.66 9.69 22.38
C SER A 167 -18.86 10.46 23.44
N THR A 168 -19.19 10.22 24.72
CA THR A 168 -18.39 10.72 25.85
C THR A 168 -17.02 10.04 25.93
N GLU A 169 -16.90 8.84 25.37
CA GLU A 169 -15.66 8.09 25.28
C GLU A 169 -14.67 8.76 24.32
N PHE A 170 -15.15 9.15 23.15
CA PHE A 170 -14.34 9.90 22.20
C PHE A 170 -13.83 11.23 22.79
N ASN A 171 -14.68 11.94 23.54
CA ASN A 171 -14.25 13.17 24.20
C ASN A 171 -13.07 12.96 25.16
N LYS A 172 -13.01 11.80 25.84
CA LYS A 172 -11.87 11.45 26.70
C LYS A 172 -10.62 11.15 25.88
N ILE A 173 -10.78 10.44 24.77
CA ILE A 173 -9.70 10.12 23.82
C ILE A 173 -9.14 11.42 23.22
N SER A 174 -9.98 12.31 22.73
CA SER A 174 -9.57 13.60 22.17
C SER A 174 -8.88 14.50 23.20
N GLN A 175 -9.32 14.49 24.45
CA GLN A 175 -8.63 15.20 25.53
C GLN A 175 -7.26 14.58 25.87
N LYS A 176 -7.16 13.26 25.83
CA LYS A 176 -5.92 12.53 26.10
C LYS A 176 -4.85 12.85 25.05
N TYR A 177 -5.23 12.91 23.78
CA TYR A 177 -4.36 13.21 22.65
C TYR A 177 -4.54 14.65 22.14
N SER A 178 -4.69 15.60 23.05
CA SER A 178 -5.05 17.01 22.73
C SER A 178 -4.01 17.79 21.94
N LYS A 179 -2.83 17.20 21.69
CA LYS A 179 -1.80 17.78 20.80
C LYS A 179 -2.12 17.59 19.32
N ASP A 180 -2.97 16.62 19.02
CA ASP A 180 -3.34 16.23 17.65
C ASP A 180 -4.82 16.48 17.42
N THR A 181 -5.18 16.74 16.18
CA THR A 181 -6.59 16.82 15.77
C THR A 181 -7.02 15.43 15.33
N ILE A 182 -8.06 14.89 15.99
CA ILE A 182 -8.64 13.59 15.63
C ILE A 182 -9.95 13.84 14.90
N ASN A 183 -10.03 13.41 13.66
CA ASN A 183 -11.20 13.56 12.82
C ASN A 183 -12.06 12.30 12.84
N TYR A 184 -13.27 12.44 12.33
CA TYR A 184 -14.15 11.31 12.09
C TYR A 184 -13.53 10.38 11.03
N GLY A 185 -13.42 9.09 11.36
CA GLY A 185 -12.82 8.09 10.47
C GLY A 185 -11.32 7.88 10.68
N ASP A 186 -10.64 8.72 11.46
CA ASP A 186 -9.24 8.47 11.82
C ASP A 186 -9.10 7.19 12.64
N ILE A 187 -7.92 6.59 12.59
CA ILE A 187 -7.59 5.37 13.33
C ILE A 187 -6.48 5.69 14.31
N ILE A 188 -6.69 5.39 15.58
CA ILE A 188 -5.69 5.57 16.64
C ILE A 188 -5.13 4.20 17.00
N VAL A 189 -3.83 4.03 16.82
CA VAL A 189 -3.10 2.83 17.22
C VAL A 189 -2.36 3.12 18.52
N THR A 190 -2.54 2.28 19.55
CA THR A 190 -1.90 2.49 20.85
C THR A 190 -1.24 1.22 21.39
N CYS A 191 -0.14 1.40 22.10
CA CYS A 191 0.55 0.33 22.83
C CYS A 191 1.17 0.87 24.11
N ALA A 192 1.07 0.12 25.22
CA ALA A 192 1.78 0.42 26.45
C ALA A 192 3.25 -0.03 26.31
N VAL A 193 4.18 0.89 26.50
CA VAL A 193 5.63 0.64 26.47
C VAL A 193 6.24 1.12 27.80
N GLY A 194 6.54 0.20 28.70
CA GLY A 194 6.93 0.52 30.07
C GLY A 194 5.80 1.27 30.80
N ASP A 195 6.13 2.39 31.42
CA ASP A 195 5.18 3.25 32.16
C ASP A 195 4.45 4.26 31.24
N ASN A 196 4.77 4.28 29.95
CA ASN A 196 4.23 5.23 28.98
C ASN A 196 3.34 4.49 27.97
N GLU A 197 2.40 5.22 27.40
CA GLU A 197 1.63 4.78 26.24
C GLU A 197 2.17 5.50 25.01
N ARG A 198 2.45 4.74 23.95
CA ARG A 198 2.75 5.28 22.62
C ARG A 198 1.50 5.20 21.77
N TYR A 199 1.28 6.20 20.96
CA TYR A 199 0.15 6.23 20.03
C TYR A 199 0.55 6.81 18.68
N LYS A 200 -0.23 6.43 17.67
CA LYS A 200 -0.16 6.97 16.32
C LYS A 200 -1.56 7.15 15.79
N ILE A 201 -1.80 8.27 15.13
CA ILE A 201 -3.05 8.56 14.42
C ILE A 201 -2.79 8.36 12.92
N ILE A 202 -3.69 7.64 12.26
CA ILE A 202 -3.71 7.39 10.82
C ILE A 202 -4.93 8.12 10.28
N GLY A 203 -4.73 9.11 9.43
CA GLY A 203 -5.78 9.90 8.81
C GLY A 203 -6.28 9.31 7.48
N TYR A 204 -7.27 9.96 6.89
CA TYR A 204 -7.83 9.57 5.59
C TYR A 204 -6.77 9.55 4.48
N GLU A 205 -5.92 10.56 4.45
CA GLU A 205 -4.83 10.74 3.47
C GLU A 205 -3.70 9.72 3.61
N ASP A 206 -3.52 9.14 4.81
CA ASP A 206 -2.56 8.04 5.02
C ASP A 206 -3.11 6.71 4.47
N ILE A 207 -4.44 6.57 4.45
CA ILE A 207 -5.13 5.34 4.04
C ILE A 207 -5.40 5.32 2.55
N TYR A 208 -5.86 6.45 1.99
CA TYR A 208 -6.34 6.49 0.61
C TYR A 208 -5.48 7.41 -0.26
N ALA A 209 -4.89 6.81 -1.31
CA ALA A 209 -4.30 7.59 -2.37
C ALA A 209 -5.40 8.17 -3.27
N VAL A 210 -5.36 9.48 -3.50
CA VAL A 210 -6.36 10.19 -4.30
C VAL A 210 -5.70 10.69 -5.57
N THR A 211 -6.25 10.32 -6.73
CA THR A 211 -5.83 10.85 -8.03
C THR A 211 -6.82 11.91 -8.49
N GLN A 212 -6.30 13.06 -8.90
CA GLN A 212 -7.09 14.14 -9.45
C GLN A 212 -7.15 14.01 -10.98
N ASP A 213 -8.35 14.03 -11.54
CA ASP A 213 -8.57 14.09 -12.98
C ASP A 213 -8.89 15.51 -13.40
N ASP A 214 -7.93 16.17 -14.02
CA ASP A 214 -8.00 17.52 -14.52
C ASP A 214 -8.37 17.61 -16.00
N THR A 215 -8.81 16.52 -16.61
CA THR A 215 -9.18 16.47 -18.06
C THR A 215 -10.17 17.57 -18.42
N TYR A 216 -11.03 17.96 -17.52
CA TYR A 216 -12.02 19.03 -17.70
C TYR A 216 -11.78 20.28 -16.83
N ALA A 217 -10.58 20.44 -16.26
CA ALA A 217 -10.25 21.59 -15.41
C ALA A 217 -10.44 22.94 -16.12
N ALA A 218 -10.19 23.01 -17.43
CA ALA A 218 -10.44 24.19 -18.25
C ALA A 218 -11.92 24.61 -18.31
N TYR A 219 -12.84 23.70 -17.98
CA TYR A 219 -14.28 23.95 -17.90
C TYR A 219 -14.78 24.11 -16.46
N GLY A 220 -13.87 24.17 -15.49
CA GLY A 220 -14.19 24.31 -14.08
C GLY A 220 -14.62 22.99 -13.39
N TYR A 221 -14.35 21.86 -14.01
CA TYR A 221 -14.64 20.53 -13.44
C TYR A 221 -13.33 19.79 -13.20
N SER A 222 -13.04 19.53 -11.94
CA SER A 222 -11.99 18.63 -11.49
C SER A 222 -12.64 17.55 -10.64
N THR A 223 -12.32 16.29 -10.90
CA THR A 223 -12.83 15.16 -10.11
C THR A 223 -11.66 14.43 -9.46
N SER A 224 -11.85 14.03 -8.22
CA SER A 224 -10.86 13.25 -7.50
C SER A 224 -11.42 11.85 -7.24
N THR A 225 -10.61 10.83 -7.50
CA THR A 225 -10.96 9.42 -7.29
C THR A 225 -9.93 8.76 -6.38
N VAL A 226 -10.37 7.82 -5.55
CA VAL A 226 -9.44 6.99 -4.76
C VAL A 226 -8.80 5.98 -5.70
N SER A 227 -7.47 6.04 -5.84
CA SER A 227 -6.67 5.19 -6.72
C SER A 227 -5.94 4.07 -5.97
N GLY A 228 -5.76 4.18 -4.66
CA GLY A 228 -5.05 3.21 -3.85
C GLY A 228 -5.55 3.12 -2.41
N ASN A 229 -5.33 1.98 -1.79
CA ASN A 229 -5.61 1.72 -0.38
C ASN A 229 -4.33 1.29 0.32
N ASN A 230 -3.80 2.18 1.16
CA ASN A 230 -2.54 2.04 1.88
C ASN A 230 -2.73 1.54 3.32
N ILE A 231 -3.94 1.08 3.69
CA ILE A 231 -4.22 0.73 5.11
C ILE A 231 -3.28 -0.33 5.66
N GLU A 232 -2.85 -1.30 4.85
CA GLU A 232 -1.91 -2.31 5.28
C GLU A 232 -0.59 -1.67 5.70
N THR A 233 -0.04 -0.81 4.85
CA THR A 233 1.20 -0.07 5.12
C THR A 233 1.06 0.86 6.32
N ALA A 234 0.03 1.70 6.32
CA ALA A 234 -0.21 2.69 7.38
C ALA A 234 -0.39 2.01 8.74
N LEU A 235 -1.19 0.93 8.80
CA LEU A 235 -1.47 0.23 10.06
C LEU A 235 -0.25 -0.57 10.54
N THR A 236 0.47 -1.27 9.64
CA THR A 236 1.68 -2.02 10.01
C THR A 236 2.76 -1.06 10.51
N SER A 237 2.98 0.07 9.83
CA SER A 237 3.92 1.11 10.25
C SER A 237 3.53 1.69 11.63
N ALA A 238 2.25 1.99 11.83
CA ALA A 238 1.77 2.47 13.11
C ALA A 238 1.96 1.45 14.25
N ILE A 239 1.68 0.15 13.98
CA ILE A 239 1.90 -0.93 14.95
C ILE A 239 3.39 -1.08 15.26
N SER A 240 4.25 -1.10 14.24
CA SER A 240 5.71 -1.15 14.42
C SER A 240 6.20 -0.03 15.32
N TYR A 241 5.70 1.18 15.07
CA TYR A 241 6.04 2.33 15.91
C TYR A 241 5.61 2.19 17.36
N VAL A 242 4.33 1.98 17.60
CA VAL A 242 3.84 1.97 18.97
C VAL A 242 4.45 0.83 19.79
N THR A 243 4.93 -0.22 19.09
CA THR A 243 5.57 -1.38 19.73
C THR A 243 7.09 -1.29 19.79
N SER A 244 7.73 -0.39 19.01
CA SER A 244 9.18 -0.20 19.05
C SER A 244 9.64 0.26 20.43
N ASN A 245 10.79 -0.22 20.85
CA ASN A 245 11.47 0.25 22.06
C ASN A 245 12.42 1.43 21.78
N LYS A 246 12.76 1.66 20.51
CA LYS A 246 13.69 2.70 20.04
C LYS A 246 12.94 3.69 19.13
N THR A 247 13.21 4.97 19.30
CA THR A 247 12.82 6.04 18.38
C THR A 247 14.08 6.54 17.74
N SER A 248 14.18 6.53 16.41
CA SER A 248 15.32 7.09 15.71
C SER A 248 15.30 8.61 15.83
N LYS A 249 16.44 9.18 16.22
CA LYS A 249 16.61 10.63 16.34
C LYS A 249 17.57 11.12 15.27
N VAL A 250 17.15 12.08 14.47
CA VAL A 250 17.92 12.58 13.33
C VAL A 250 18.06 14.09 13.36
N ALA A 251 19.14 14.59 12.77
CA ALA A 251 19.38 16.02 12.63
C ALA A 251 19.46 16.43 11.17
N PHE A 252 18.72 17.48 10.80
CA PHE A 252 18.84 18.13 9.50
C PHE A 252 19.77 19.33 9.60
N ILE A 253 20.91 19.29 8.88
CA ILE A 253 21.85 20.40 8.79
C ILE A 253 21.38 21.30 7.65
N THR A 254 20.77 22.44 7.98
CA THR A 254 20.17 23.37 7.01
C THR A 254 20.94 24.68 6.87
N GLY A 255 21.95 24.94 7.70
CA GLY A 255 22.69 26.20 7.69
C GLY A 255 23.46 26.49 6.38
N HIS A 256 23.73 25.45 5.59
CA HIS A 256 24.37 25.53 4.27
C HIS A 256 23.41 25.65 3.10
N SER A 257 22.09 25.53 3.33
CA SER A 257 21.06 25.54 2.29
C SER A 257 20.40 26.91 2.22
N LYS A 258 20.24 27.46 1.02
CA LYS A 258 19.54 28.75 0.80
C LYS A 258 18.03 28.61 1.04
N ASN A 259 17.47 27.48 0.63
CA ASN A 259 16.06 27.16 0.80
C ASN A 259 15.95 25.85 1.57
N ASP A 260 14.95 25.75 2.40
CA ASP A 260 14.65 24.52 3.14
C ASP A 260 13.70 23.65 2.32
N TYR A 261 14.26 22.81 1.46
CA TYR A 261 13.55 21.82 0.67
C TYR A 261 13.24 20.53 1.47
N SER A 262 13.70 20.46 2.71
CA SER A 262 13.59 19.24 3.53
C SER A 262 12.26 19.09 4.26
N LYS A 263 11.39 20.12 4.28
CA LYS A 263 10.19 20.17 5.15
C LYS A 263 9.22 19.04 4.93
N GLU A 264 8.94 18.69 3.68
CA GLU A 264 8.03 17.60 3.35
C GLU A 264 8.61 16.25 3.76
N TYR A 265 9.91 16.07 3.51
CA TYR A 265 10.62 14.87 3.94
C TYR A 265 10.75 14.78 5.48
N GLN A 266 10.98 15.90 6.17
CA GLN A 266 10.88 15.94 7.64
C GLN A 266 9.48 15.54 8.12
N THR A 267 8.43 15.97 7.42
CA THR A 267 7.05 15.57 7.74
C THR A 267 6.86 14.07 7.53
N LEU A 268 7.34 13.52 6.41
CA LEU A 268 7.33 12.09 6.14
C LEU A 268 8.03 11.30 7.27
N LEU A 269 9.23 11.71 7.66
CA LEU A 269 9.97 11.06 8.74
C LEU A 269 9.26 11.21 10.10
N LYS A 270 8.72 12.39 10.43
CA LYS A 270 7.92 12.59 11.66
C LYS A 270 6.68 11.70 11.67
N THR A 271 6.02 11.57 10.52
CA THR A 271 4.87 10.68 10.35
C THR A 271 5.26 9.23 10.58
N ASN A 272 6.49 8.86 10.28
CA ASN A 272 7.09 7.55 10.51
C ASN A 272 7.97 7.49 11.77
N ASN A 273 7.81 8.45 12.71
CA ASN A 273 8.26 8.38 14.09
C ASN A 273 9.72 8.65 14.34
N TYR A 274 10.30 9.44 13.48
CA TYR A 274 11.59 10.01 13.76
C TYR A 274 11.46 11.25 14.65
N GLU A 275 12.27 11.35 15.67
CA GLU A 275 12.52 12.62 16.35
C GLU A 275 13.47 13.45 15.49
N ILE A 276 13.05 14.66 15.13
CA ILE A 276 13.79 15.52 14.20
C ILE A 276 14.21 16.79 14.90
N ASP A 277 15.51 17.04 14.89
CA ASP A 277 16.10 18.32 15.20
C ASP A 277 16.60 19.00 13.91
N VAL A 278 16.52 20.33 13.86
CA VAL A 278 17.03 21.13 12.74
C VAL A 278 18.17 21.99 13.24
N ILE A 279 19.36 21.77 12.68
CA ILE A 279 20.56 22.54 12.95
C ILE A 279 20.71 23.59 11.85
N SER A 280 20.35 24.82 12.16
CA SER A 280 20.35 25.95 11.21
C SER A 280 21.58 26.87 11.36
N ASP A 281 22.54 26.50 12.20
CA ASP A 281 23.76 27.25 12.39
C ASP A 281 24.59 27.26 11.10
N ALA A 282 25.13 28.41 10.76
CA ALA A 282 26.00 28.58 9.58
C ALA A 282 27.37 27.88 9.70
N MET A 283 27.69 27.38 10.90
CA MET A 283 28.87 26.59 11.17
C MET A 283 28.54 25.53 12.23
N VAL A 284 28.71 24.27 11.89
CA VAL A 284 28.39 23.12 12.74
C VAL A 284 29.68 22.39 13.08
N THR A 285 30.28 22.71 14.22
CA THR A 285 31.55 22.12 14.69
C THR A 285 31.38 21.14 15.84
N ASP A 286 30.19 21.00 16.37
CA ASP A 286 29.82 20.05 17.41
C ASP A 286 28.48 19.40 17.08
N ILE A 287 28.45 18.09 16.98
CA ILE A 287 27.26 17.30 16.65
C ILE A 287 27.05 16.33 17.79
N SER A 288 25.83 16.35 18.36
CA SER A 288 25.47 15.46 19.44
C SER A 288 25.53 13.99 18.97
N ASP A 289 26.13 13.13 19.77
CA ASP A 289 26.15 11.68 19.61
C ASP A 289 24.77 11.03 19.86
N GLY A 290 23.82 11.81 20.35
CA GLY A 290 22.43 11.37 20.52
C GLY A 290 21.62 11.21 19.22
N TYR A 291 22.13 11.68 18.08
CA TYR A 291 21.52 11.43 16.77
C TYR A 291 21.93 10.07 16.20
N ASP A 292 21.01 9.43 15.46
CA ASP A 292 21.29 8.20 14.74
C ASP A 292 21.79 8.50 13.31
N ALA A 293 21.26 9.55 12.66
CA ALA A 293 21.72 9.98 11.35
C ALA A 293 21.64 11.50 11.15
N LEU A 294 22.45 11.99 10.21
CA LEU A 294 22.45 13.36 9.72
C LEU A 294 21.86 13.43 8.32
N PHE A 295 21.12 14.50 8.06
CA PHE A 295 20.55 14.79 6.75
C PHE A 295 21.06 16.13 6.24
N ILE A 296 21.61 16.15 5.03
CA ILE A 296 22.08 17.33 4.33
C ILE A 296 21.31 17.44 3.02
N VAL A 297 20.49 18.48 2.89
CA VAL A 297 19.57 18.63 1.75
C VAL A 297 19.91 19.91 0.98
N ALA A 298 20.25 19.74 -0.28
CA ALA A 298 20.49 20.83 -1.24
C ALA A 298 21.39 21.96 -0.69
N PRO A 299 22.58 21.68 -0.15
CA PRO A 299 23.48 22.72 0.31
C PRO A 299 23.92 23.59 -0.87
N THR A 300 23.97 24.91 -0.64
CA THR A 300 24.42 25.93 -1.63
C THR A 300 25.70 26.63 -1.23
N THR A 301 26.17 26.33 -0.03
CA THR A 301 27.45 26.84 0.52
C THR A 301 28.27 25.65 0.96
N ASP A 302 29.56 25.64 0.58
CA ASP A 302 30.46 24.53 0.92
C ASP A 302 30.82 24.52 2.41
N PHE A 303 31.22 23.37 2.91
CA PHE A 303 31.57 23.12 4.30
C PHE A 303 33.03 23.46 4.56
N MET A 304 33.29 23.95 5.75
CA MET A 304 34.67 24.17 6.21
C MET A 304 35.26 22.85 6.75
N ALA A 305 36.60 22.76 6.76
CA ALA A 305 37.28 21.56 7.26
C ALA A 305 36.87 21.18 8.68
N SER A 306 36.63 22.15 9.58
CA SER A 306 36.18 21.87 10.94
C SER A 306 34.79 21.27 11.04
N GLU A 307 33.93 21.56 10.07
CA GLU A 307 32.57 21.00 10.00
C GLU A 307 32.59 19.57 9.45
N LEU A 308 33.42 19.34 8.43
CA LEU A 308 33.67 18.00 7.88
C LEU A 308 34.31 17.08 8.92
N ASP A 309 35.26 17.62 9.72
CA ASP A 309 35.83 16.89 10.86
C ASP A 309 34.75 16.52 11.89
N ALA A 310 33.78 17.42 12.16
CA ALA A 310 32.68 17.14 13.07
C ALA A 310 31.74 16.05 12.50
N ILE A 311 31.44 16.09 11.20
CA ILE A 311 30.62 15.05 10.52
C ILE A 311 31.36 13.71 10.54
N SER A 312 32.66 13.70 10.20
CA SER A 312 33.48 12.49 10.21
C SER A 312 33.59 11.88 11.61
N LYS A 313 33.77 12.73 12.64
CA LYS A 313 33.76 12.29 14.04
C LYS A 313 32.44 11.71 14.47
N PHE A 314 31.31 12.33 14.05
CA PHE A 314 29.99 11.82 14.31
C PHE A 314 29.80 10.41 13.69
N LEU A 315 30.22 10.25 12.44
CA LEU A 315 30.14 8.95 11.75
C LEU A 315 31.06 7.90 12.38
N ASP A 316 32.25 8.28 12.84
CA ASP A 316 33.15 7.35 13.53
C ASP A 316 32.61 6.90 14.89
N ASN A 317 31.89 7.78 15.59
CA ASN A 317 31.24 7.51 16.88
C ASN A 317 32.19 6.85 17.89
N ASP A 318 33.44 7.36 18.00
CA ASP A 318 34.51 6.79 18.83
C ASP A 318 34.77 5.29 18.51
N GLY A 319 34.70 4.92 17.24
CA GLY A 319 34.89 3.55 16.74
C GLY A 319 33.71 2.61 16.95
N LYS A 320 32.56 3.10 17.46
CA LYS A 320 31.33 2.31 17.69
C LYS A 320 30.45 2.25 16.45
N TYR A 321 30.67 3.16 15.50
CA TYR A 321 29.88 3.25 14.27
C TYR A 321 28.36 3.38 14.51
N GLN A 322 27.53 2.73 13.73
CA GLN A 322 26.05 2.74 13.83
C GLN A 322 25.47 4.15 13.70
N LYS A 323 26.07 4.97 12.85
CA LYS A 323 25.64 6.32 12.48
C LYS A 323 25.47 6.41 10.98
N GLY A 324 24.61 7.31 10.51
CA GLY A 324 24.37 7.49 9.08
C GLY A 324 24.45 8.94 8.62
N LEU A 325 24.63 9.08 7.30
CA LEU A 325 24.53 10.35 6.60
C LEU A 325 23.68 10.16 5.34
N VAL A 326 22.70 11.01 5.14
CA VAL A 326 21.87 11.03 3.93
C VAL A 326 21.99 12.39 3.28
N PHE A 327 22.47 12.41 2.05
CA PHE A 327 22.69 13.61 1.26
C PHE A 327 21.77 13.64 0.04
N PHE A 328 21.09 14.77 -0.18
CA PHE A 328 20.32 15.05 -1.41
C PHE A 328 20.96 16.23 -2.14
N ALA A 329 21.37 15.99 -3.38
CA ALA A 329 22.02 17.00 -4.20
C ALA A 329 21.00 17.96 -4.84
N ASP A 330 21.46 19.19 -5.12
CA ASP A 330 20.80 20.11 -6.07
C ASP A 330 21.81 20.43 -7.19
N ALA A 331 21.59 19.88 -8.37
CA ALA A 331 22.47 20.14 -9.52
C ALA A 331 22.44 21.60 -10.00
N SER A 332 21.54 22.44 -9.48
CA SER A 332 21.51 23.89 -9.71
C SER A 332 22.37 24.66 -8.70
N ALA A 333 22.83 23.99 -7.64
CA ALA A 333 23.71 24.60 -6.63
C ALA A 333 25.16 24.73 -7.15
N PRO A 334 25.98 25.60 -6.56
CA PRO A 334 27.42 25.62 -6.82
C PRO A 334 28.07 24.28 -6.48
N TYR A 335 29.14 23.94 -7.18
CA TYR A 335 29.96 22.78 -6.85
C TYR A 335 30.59 22.95 -5.46
N LEU A 336 30.57 21.89 -4.64
CA LEU A 336 30.99 21.91 -3.23
C LEU A 336 32.21 21.03 -3.01
N PRO A 337 33.41 21.47 -3.41
CA PRO A 337 34.58 20.62 -3.48
C PRO A 337 34.99 20.00 -2.14
N ASN A 338 34.82 20.72 -1.02
CA ASN A 338 35.18 20.18 0.28
C ASN A 338 34.24 19.08 0.72
N PHE A 339 32.90 19.30 0.59
CA PHE A 339 31.91 18.31 0.97
C PHE A 339 31.98 17.09 0.04
N TYR A 340 32.13 17.30 -1.26
CA TYR A 340 32.27 16.19 -2.19
C TYR A 340 33.59 15.41 -1.98
N GLY A 341 34.65 16.06 -1.49
CA GLY A 341 35.85 15.38 -1.01
C GLY A 341 35.57 14.42 0.15
N LEU A 342 34.70 14.80 1.10
CA LEU A 342 34.24 13.89 2.15
C LEU A 342 33.48 12.70 1.57
N LEU A 343 32.58 12.92 0.58
CA LEU A 343 31.85 11.82 -0.07
C LEU A 343 32.81 10.89 -0.83
N GLU A 344 33.86 11.44 -1.45
CA GLU A 344 34.90 10.65 -2.15
C GLU A 344 35.68 9.73 -1.19
N GLU A 345 35.96 10.18 0.05
CA GLU A 345 36.51 9.31 1.09
C GLU A 345 35.62 8.11 1.42
N TRP A 346 34.32 8.26 1.20
CA TRP A 346 33.33 7.18 1.32
C TRP A 346 33.10 6.43 0.00
N GLY A 347 33.93 6.67 -1.03
CA GLY A 347 33.82 6.02 -2.34
C GLY A 347 32.71 6.55 -3.22
N ILE A 348 32.14 7.70 -2.93
CA ILE A 348 31.11 8.36 -3.73
C ILE A 348 31.72 9.52 -4.50
N ALA A 349 32.02 9.31 -5.77
CA ALA A 349 32.55 10.36 -6.65
C ALA A 349 31.39 11.24 -7.17
N VAL A 350 31.57 12.55 -7.05
CA VAL A 350 30.65 13.57 -7.55
C VAL A 350 31.37 14.42 -8.58
N ASP A 351 30.92 14.34 -9.83
CA ASP A 351 31.46 15.13 -10.94
C ASP A 351 30.70 16.46 -11.09
N GLU A 352 31.39 17.46 -11.64
CA GLU A 352 30.74 18.71 -12.05
C GLU A 352 29.92 18.47 -13.34
N GLY A 353 28.67 18.94 -13.38
CA GLY A 353 27.83 18.84 -14.55
C GLY A 353 26.36 18.61 -14.20
N ILE A 354 25.61 18.28 -15.23
CA ILE A 354 24.19 17.93 -15.13
C ILE A 354 23.89 16.78 -16.11
N LEU A 355 23.07 15.83 -15.68
CA LEU A 355 22.73 14.68 -16.50
C LEU A 355 21.64 15.00 -17.53
N PHE A 356 21.85 14.53 -18.76
CA PHE A 356 20.92 14.60 -19.87
C PHE A 356 20.67 13.22 -20.46
N GLU A 357 19.41 12.87 -20.64
CA GLU A 357 19.00 11.70 -21.40
C GLU A 357 19.01 12.01 -22.90
N THR A 358 19.66 11.16 -23.67
CA THR A 358 19.78 11.32 -25.13
C THR A 358 18.82 10.45 -25.93
N ASN A 359 18.12 9.52 -25.29
CA ASN A 359 17.10 8.70 -25.90
C ASN A 359 15.70 9.28 -25.67
N ASN A 360 15.07 9.76 -26.73
CA ASN A 360 13.77 10.42 -26.69
C ASN A 360 12.63 9.57 -26.08
N ASN A 361 12.85 8.27 -25.91
CA ASN A 361 11.85 7.38 -25.30
C ASN A 361 11.95 7.32 -23.77
N ASN A 362 13.02 7.85 -23.19
CA ASN A 362 13.32 7.74 -21.76
C ASN A 362 13.17 9.06 -21.00
N TYR A 363 12.66 10.13 -21.63
CA TYR A 363 12.42 11.40 -20.97
C TYR A 363 11.12 12.07 -21.46
N LEU A 364 10.63 13.01 -20.67
CA LEU A 364 9.45 13.79 -21.05
C LEU A 364 9.76 14.73 -22.23
N PRO A 365 8.89 14.82 -23.25
CA PRO A 365 9.11 15.67 -24.40
C PRO A 365 9.49 17.11 -24.02
N GLY A 366 10.69 17.57 -24.44
CA GLY A 366 11.21 18.90 -24.14
C GLY A 366 11.92 19.05 -22.79
N SER A 367 12.08 17.96 -22.02
CA SER A 367 12.72 17.98 -20.71
C SER A 367 13.76 16.87 -20.55
N PRO A 368 14.87 16.90 -21.33
CA PRO A 368 15.86 15.81 -21.33
C PRO A 368 16.65 15.69 -20.02
N THR A 369 16.48 16.63 -19.10
CA THR A 369 17.04 16.59 -17.75
C THR A 369 16.13 15.87 -16.74
N VAL A 370 14.90 15.51 -17.12
CA VAL A 370 13.99 14.71 -16.31
C VAL A 370 14.19 13.25 -16.69
N LEU A 371 14.85 12.50 -15.82
CA LEU A 371 15.33 11.16 -16.08
C LEU A 371 14.48 10.11 -15.34
N GLY A 372 14.18 9.01 -16.03
CA GLY A 372 13.78 7.77 -15.38
C GLY A 372 15.02 7.01 -14.93
N SER A 373 15.00 6.50 -13.72
CA SER A 373 16.04 5.62 -13.18
C SER A 373 15.40 4.40 -12.50
N TYR A 374 16.17 3.32 -12.40
CA TYR A 374 15.66 2.01 -12.02
C TYR A 374 16.59 1.38 -10.99
N ALA A 375 16.05 0.49 -10.15
CA ALA A 375 16.87 -0.28 -9.23
C ALA A 375 17.86 -1.15 -10.02
N ASP A 376 19.15 -1.00 -9.72
CA ASP A 376 20.26 -1.66 -10.41
C ASP A 376 20.95 -2.73 -9.53
N ALA A 377 20.59 -2.81 -8.26
CA ALA A 377 21.15 -3.76 -7.32
C ALA A 377 20.08 -4.65 -6.69
N GLU A 378 20.39 -5.93 -6.56
CA GLU A 378 19.64 -6.86 -5.71
C GLU A 378 20.05 -6.66 -4.24
N ASP A 379 19.56 -5.61 -3.61
CA ASP A 379 19.78 -5.29 -2.20
C ASP A 379 18.40 -5.22 -1.51
N ASP A 380 18.33 -5.54 -0.23
CA ASP A 380 17.06 -5.53 0.51
C ASP A 380 16.38 -4.17 0.48
N ILE A 381 17.16 -3.10 0.47
CA ILE A 381 16.66 -1.70 0.39
C ILE A 381 16.00 -1.38 -0.96
N THR A 382 16.33 -2.10 -2.02
CA THR A 382 15.75 -1.91 -3.36
C THR A 382 14.56 -2.83 -3.62
N LYS A 383 14.21 -3.66 -2.67
CA LYS A 383 13.05 -4.56 -2.77
C LYS A 383 11.76 -3.74 -2.88
N GLY A 384 11.03 -3.93 -3.97
CA GLY A 384 9.81 -3.17 -4.27
C GLY A 384 10.05 -1.80 -4.94
N ILE A 385 11.29 -1.33 -5.02
CA ILE A 385 11.64 -0.13 -5.78
C ILE A 385 11.55 -0.45 -7.28
N THR A 386 10.77 0.32 -8.00
CA THR A 386 10.54 0.10 -9.45
C THR A 386 11.19 1.20 -10.28
N THR A 387 10.55 2.34 -10.36
CA THR A 387 10.99 3.47 -11.17
C THR A 387 11.08 4.71 -10.29
N CYS A 388 12.18 5.45 -10.43
CA CYS A 388 12.32 6.79 -9.88
C CYS A 388 12.35 7.80 -11.02
N ILE A 389 11.74 8.96 -10.83
CA ILE A 389 11.76 10.07 -11.80
C ILE A 389 12.29 11.32 -11.10
N THR A 390 13.37 11.87 -11.64
CA THR A 390 14.02 13.05 -11.06
C THR A 390 14.48 14.01 -12.16
N GLY A 391 14.39 15.29 -11.91
CA GLY A 391 14.95 16.33 -12.77
C GLY A 391 16.30 16.81 -12.25
N LYS A 392 17.14 17.32 -13.14
CA LYS A 392 18.41 17.98 -12.82
C LYS A 392 19.30 17.19 -11.85
N ASN A 393 19.72 16.03 -12.31
CA ASN A 393 20.57 15.17 -11.53
C ASN A 393 22.04 15.57 -11.60
N LEU A 394 22.73 15.55 -10.46
CA LEU A 394 24.18 15.67 -10.38
C LEU A 394 24.81 14.34 -10.81
N PRO A 395 25.93 14.36 -11.58
CA PRO A 395 26.61 13.12 -11.94
C PRO A 395 27.29 12.50 -10.72
N ILE A 396 26.76 11.38 -10.23
CA ILE A 396 27.36 10.62 -9.14
C ILE A 396 27.69 9.20 -9.59
N LYS A 397 28.82 8.67 -9.10
CA LYS A 397 29.32 7.33 -9.44
C LYS A 397 30.03 6.71 -8.25
N PRO A 398 30.06 5.37 -8.15
CA PRO A 398 31.02 4.70 -7.28
C PRO A 398 32.46 5.02 -7.73
N ALA A 399 33.32 5.54 -6.82
CA ALA A 399 34.74 5.69 -7.06
C ALA A 399 35.46 4.33 -7.08
N PHE A 400 34.90 3.39 -6.30
CA PHE A 400 35.29 1.97 -6.24
C PHE A 400 34.06 1.15 -5.80
N SER A 401 34.07 -0.14 -6.04
CA SER A 401 33.00 -1.05 -5.53
C SER A 401 33.32 -1.55 -4.12
N GLU A 402 34.59 -1.90 -3.85
CA GLU A 402 35.08 -2.34 -2.55
C GLU A 402 36.51 -1.84 -2.36
N GLU A 403 36.77 -1.23 -1.21
CA GLU A 403 38.13 -0.83 -0.80
C GLU A 403 38.26 -0.87 0.73
N GLY A 404 39.15 -1.71 1.25
CA GLY A 404 39.36 -1.88 2.69
C GLY A 404 38.09 -2.37 3.40
N PHE A 405 37.51 -1.50 4.22
CA PHE A 405 36.28 -1.76 4.97
C PHE A 405 35.04 -1.12 4.33
N TYR A 406 35.18 -0.52 3.16
CA TYR A 406 34.14 0.16 2.44
C TYR A 406 33.61 -0.71 1.32
N LYS A 407 32.27 -0.73 1.18
CA LYS A 407 31.54 -1.27 0.05
C LYS A 407 30.61 -0.21 -0.49
N VAL A 408 30.68 0.05 -1.79
CA VAL A 408 29.87 1.08 -2.46
C VAL A 408 28.98 0.43 -3.49
N THR A 409 27.68 0.69 -3.37
CA THR A 409 26.67 0.08 -4.23
C THR A 409 25.83 1.18 -4.90
N SER A 410 25.69 1.12 -6.23
CA SER A 410 24.70 1.88 -6.97
C SER A 410 23.36 1.20 -6.77
N LEU A 411 22.44 1.83 -6.04
CA LEU A 411 21.13 1.25 -5.71
C LEU A 411 20.10 1.53 -6.83
N VAL A 412 20.14 2.73 -7.36
CA VAL A 412 19.25 3.16 -8.45
C VAL A 412 20.12 3.88 -9.48
N ALA A 413 19.95 3.53 -10.74
CA ALA A 413 20.77 4.03 -11.82
C ALA A 413 19.96 4.43 -13.07
N THR A 414 20.53 5.34 -13.86
CA THR A 414 19.98 5.75 -15.16
C THR A 414 20.30 4.71 -16.22
N PRO A 415 19.57 4.72 -17.36
CA PRO A 415 19.98 3.98 -18.56
C PRO A 415 21.37 4.42 -19.07
N GLU A 416 22.03 3.57 -19.87
CA GLU A 416 23.32 3.84 -20.51
C GLU A 416 23.28 4.94 -21.59
N SER A 417 22.11 5.52 -21.86
CA SER A 417 21.91 6.59 -22.84
C SER A 417 22.13 8.00 -22.30
N VAL A 418 22.49 8.12 -21.03
CA VAL A 418 22.66 9.41 -20.34
C VAL A 418 24.07 9.94 -20.55
N VAL A 419 24.18 11.26 -20.62
CA VAL A 419 25.47 11.98 -20.72
C VAL A 419 25.60 13.02 -19.63
N ASN A 420 26.82 13.28 -19.18
CA ASN A 420 27.14 14.42 -18.34
C ASN A 420 27.43 15.64 -19.24
N ALA A 421 26.64 16.71 -19.08
CA ALA A 421 26.79 17.96 -19.77
C ALA A 421 27.27 19.08 -18.84
N PRO A 422 27.94 20.13 -19.36
CA PRO A 422 28.37 21.25 -18.53
C PRO A 422 27.24 21.95 -17.79
N VAL A 423 27.51 22.43 -16.59
CA VAL A 423 26.59 23.26 -15.80
C VAL A 423 26.10 24.46 -16.63
N GLY A 424 24.77 24.71 -16.58
CA GLY A 424 24.15 25.79 -17.36
C GLY A 424 23.80 25.42 -18.80
N THR A 425 23.99 24.16 -19.20
CA THR A 425 23.44 23.64 -20.47
C THR A 425 21.93 23.80 -20.48
N ALA A 426 21.39 24.38 -21.56
CA ALA A 426 19.95 24.61 -21.67
C ALA A 426 19.17 23.31 -21.88
N ASP A 427 17.94 23.23 -21.37
CA ASP A 427 17.06 22.05 -21.54
C ASP A 427 16.75 21.75 -23.04
N SER A 428 16.91 22.75 -23.90
CA SER A 428 16.80 22.58 -25.36
C SER A 428 18.05 21.96 -26.02
N TRP A 429 19.10 21.67 -25.24
CA TRP A 429 20.31 21.04 -25.76
C TRP A 429 20.05 19.62 -26.24
N SER A 430 20.42 19.35 -27.47
CA SER A 430 20.23 18.03 -28.10
C SER A 430 21.55 17.41 -28.55
N GLY A 431 22.70 18.09 -28.29
CA GLY A 431 24.01 17.71 -28.79
C GLY A 431 24.73 16.75 -27.87
N ALA A 432 24.42 15.45 -28.00
CA ALA A 432 25.21 14.41 -27.34
C ALA A 432 26.55 14.13 -28.03
N ASP A 433 26.83 14.77 -29.18
CA ASP A 433 28.03 14.54 -29.96
C ASP A 433 29.30 14.97 -29.17
N GLY A 434 30.19 14.02 -28.96
CA GLY A 434 31.42 14.22 -28.19
C GLY A 434 31.30 13.94 -26.70
N HIS A 435 30.14 13.64 -26.19
CA HIS A 435 29.92 13.21 -24.80
C HIS A 435 29.84 11.69 -24.71
N THR A 436 30.44 11.13 -23.68
CA THR A 436 30.35 9.68 -23.41
C THR A 436 28.99 9.36 -22.83
N LYS A 437 28.30 8.41 -23.45
CA LYS A 437 27.05 7.86 -22.93
C LYS A 437 27.37 6.75 -21.96
N GLU A 438 26.79 6.82 -20.77
CA GLU A 438 26.97 5.84 -19.71
C GLU A 438 25.80 5.86 -18.72
N SER A 439 25.73 4.86 -17.86
CA SER A 439 24.82 4.85 -16.73
C SER A 439 25.44 5.60 -15.56
N PHE A 440 24.62 6.41 -14.89
CA PHE A 440 24.96 7.12 -13.67
C PHE A 440 24.11 6.63 -12.53
N ALA A 441 24.66 6.54 -11.34
CA ALA A 441 23.86 6.30 -10.17
C ALA A 441 22.99 7.54 -9.87
N THR A 442 21.76 7.31 -9.49
CA THR A 442 20.88 8.35 -8.93
C THR A 442 20.73 8.19 -7.42
N VAL A 443 20.97 6.97 -6.90
CA VAL A 443 21.11 6.69 -5.47
C VAL A 443 22.31 5.78 -5.26
N ILE A 444 23.24 6.22 -4.43
CA ILE A 444 24.43 5.42 -4.01
C ILE A 444 24.36 5.20 -2.50
N GLN A 445 24.65 3.98 -2.10
CA GLN A 445 24.95 3.59 -0.73
C GLN A 445 26.43 3.32 -0.59
N SER A 446 27.07 3.93 0.40
CA SER A 446 28.38 3.51 0.90
C SER A 446 28.22 2.91 2.28
N GLU A 447 28.73 1.73 2.46
CA GLU A 447 28.76 0.98 3.72
C GLU A 447 30.19 0.91 4.22
N ARG A 448 30.43 1.28 5.48
CA ARG A 448 31.71 1.03 6.16
C ARG A 448 31.46 0.04 7.29
N MET A 449 32.15 -1.09 7.22
CA MET A 449 32.01 -2.20 8.16
C MET A 449 33.16 -2.23 9.17
N ASN A 450 32.85 -2.62 10.41
CA ASN A 450 33.81 -2.96 11.45
C ASN A 450 33.23 -4.04 12.37
N TYR A 451 33.97 -4.49 13.35
CA TYR A 451 33.54 -5.43 14.36
C TYR A 451 33.64 -4.80 15.76
N ASN A 452 32.62 -4.99 16.58
CA ASN A 452 32.63 -4.58 17.99
C ASN A 452 33.46 -5.55 18.86
N GLU A 453 33.56 -5.26 20.17
CA GLU A 453 34.31 -6.08 21.13
C GLU A 453 33.78 -7.53 21.24
N ASP A 454 32.50 -7.74 20.94
CA ASP A 454 31.83 -9.05 20.93
C ASP A 454 31.99 -9.79 19.58
N ASN A 455 32.75 -9.22 18.65
CA ASN A 455 32.97 -9.70 17.28
C ASN A 455 31.68 -9.74 16.45
N GLU A 456 30.74 -8.84 16.74
CA GLU A 456 29.55 -8.60 15.94
C GLU A 456 29.84 -7.52 14.91
N GLU A 457 29.28 -7.67 13.72
CA GLU A 457 29.41 -6.73 12.62
C GLU A 457 28.67 -5.41 12.93
N ILE A 458 29.38 -4.29 12.85
CA ILE A 458 28.83 -2.95 13.03
C ILE A 458 29.08 -2.13 11.77
N LYS A 459 28.08 -1.35 11.36
CA LYS A 459 28.10 -0.64 10.08
C LYS A 459 27.72 0.82 10.24
N ASN A 460 28.29 1.63 9.35
CA ASN A 460 27.83 2.97 9.04
C ASN A 460 27.33 2.99 7.60
N PHE A 461 26.38 3.86 7.32
CA PHE A 461 25.86 4.04 5.99
C PHE A 461 25.90 5.52 5.59
N VAL A 462 26.40 5.78 4.40
CA VAL A 462 26.32 7.08 3.74
C VAL A 462 25.56 6.94 2.44
N PHE A 463 24.49 7.70 2.29
CA PHE A 463 23.67 7.73 1.09
C PHE A 463 23.84 9.05 0.36
N ALA A 464 23.99 9.00 -0.96
CA ALA A 464 23.94 10.17 -1.82
C ALA A 464 22.87 10.00 -2.90
N PHE A 465 21.99 10.98 -2.95
CA PHE A 465 20.93 11.13 -3.95
C PHE A 465 21.34 12.22 -4.94
N SER A 466 21.27 11.94 -6.23
CA SER A 466 21.70 12.85 -7.30
C SER A 466 20.83 14.09 -7.46
N SER A 467 19.64 14.11 -6.86
CA SER A 467 18.66 15.19 -6.97
C SER A 467 17.81 15.31 -5.72
N ILE A 468 17.40 16.54 -5.39
CA ILE A 468 16.36 16.82 -4.38
C ILE A 468 14.98 16.31 -4.80
N ASP A 469 14.77 16.03 -6.08
CA ASP A 469 13.47 15.59 -6.62
C ASP A 469 13.02 14.23 -6.09
N PHE A 470 13.89 13.50 -5.40
CA PHE A 470 13.50 12.32 -4.64
C PHE A 470 12.55 12.64 -3.48
N ILE A 471 12.64 13.85 -2.92
CA ILE A 471 11.89 14.26 -1.71
C ILE A 471 11.09 15.56 -1.91
N TYR A 472 11.34 16.30 -2.98
CA TYR A 472 10.74 17.61 -3.25
C TYR A 472 10.47 17.79 -4.74
N SER A 473 9.39 17.19 -5.23
CA SER A 473 8.90 17.35 -6.60
C SER A 473 7.50 16.77 -6.73
N ASP A 474 6.79 17.19 -7.78
CA ASP A 474 5.49 16.59 -8.14
C ASP A 474 5.62 15.08 -8.44
N TYR A 475 6.77 14.63 -8.91
CA TYR A 475 7.04 13.20 -9.15
C TYR A 475 7.14 12.41 -7.85
N ALA A 476 7.70 13.01 -6.79
CA ALA A 476 7.81 12.36 -5.49
C ALA A 476 6.43 12.08 -4.85
N GLU A 477 5.38 12.81 -5.28
CA GLU A 477 4.01 12.62 -4.79
C GLU A 477 3.21 11.57 -5.58
N MET A 478 3.79 11.01 -6.66
CA MET A 478 3.11 10.01 -7.50
C MET A 478 3.25 8.61 -6.90
N ASN A 479 2.15 7.95 -6.61
CA ASN A 479 2.13 6.60 -6.01
C ASN A 479 2.76 5.49 -6.87
N GLN A 480 2.93 5.70 -8.18
CA GLN A 480 3.57 4.73 -9.07
C GLN A 480 5.09 4.94 -9.16
N ILE A 481 5.63 5.96 -8.49
CA ILE A 481 7.04 6.33 -8.53
C ILE A 481 7.64 6.10 -7.15
N SER A 482 8.76 5.38 -7.11
CA SER A 482 9.39 4.93 -5.86
C SER A 482 10.38 5.95 -5.27
N ASN A 483 10.26 7.23 -5.58
CA ASN A 483 11.16 8.27 -5.08
C ASN A 483 11.18 8.33 -3.55
N LYS A 484 10.00 8.45 -2.93
CA LYS A 484 9.88 8.53 -1.47
C LYS A 484 10.21 7.21 -0.79
N ASP A 485 9.91 6.09 -1.44
CA ASP A 485 10.15 4.77 -0.87
C ASP A 485 11.64 4.54 -0.67
N ILE A 486 12.47 4.78 -1.71
CA ILE A 486 13.92 4.63 -1.59
C ILE A 486 14.54 5.66 -0.64
N ALA A 487 14.01 6.90 -0.61
CA ALA A 487 14.47 7.92 0.32
C ALA A 487 14.17 7.54 1.77
N PHE A 488 13.01 6.97 2.03
CA PHE A 488 12.61 6.50 3.36
C PHE A 488 13.44 5.28 3.78
N ALA A 489 13.60 4.28 2.91
CA ALA A 489 14.41 3.10 3.16
C ALA A 489 15.88 3.47 3.46
N ALA A 490 16.42 4.47 2.76
CA ALA A 490 17.76 5.01 3.07
C ALA A 490 17.82 5.63 4.48
N ALA A 491 16.77 6.34 4.91
CA ALA A 491 16.70 6.90 6.27
C ALA A 491 16.66 5.80 7.33
N GLU A 492 15.87 4.75 7.13
CA GLU A 492 15.81 3.61 8.05
C GLU A 492 17.18 2.95 8.20
N ARG A 493 17.83 2.62 7.09
CA ARG A 493 19.15 1.98 7.10
C ARG A 493 20.23 2.89 7.69
N ALA A 494 20.21 4.18 7.37
CA ALA A 494 21.15 5.15 7.93
C ALA A 494 21.04 5.28 9.46
N CYS A 495 19.86 5.08 10.02
CA CYS A 495 19.60 5.09 11.47
C CYS A 495 19.91 3.74 12.14
N GLY A 496 20.39 2.74 11.42
CA GLY A 496 20.61 1.40 11.96
C GLY A 496 19.30 0.79 12.48
N ALA A 497 18.16 1.21 11.92
CA ALA A 497 16.91 0.51 12.12
C ALA A 497 17.07 -0.86 11.47
N GLU A 498 16.82 -1.92 12.21
CA GLU A 498 16.68 -3.23 11.61
C GLU A 498 15.60 -3.11 10.53
N ASP A 499 15.89 -3.64 9.36
CA ASP A 499 14.92 -3.70 8.27
C ASP A 499 13.60 -4.24 8.87
N SER A 500 12.61 -3.37 8.96
CA SER A 500 11.31 -3.77 9.53
C SER A 500 10.63 -4.82 8.66
N GLY A 501 11.20 -5.11 7.47
CA GLY A 501 10.63 -6.00 6.47
C GLY A 501 9.29 -5.51 5.93
N ILE A 502 8.95 -4.26 6.23
CA ILE A 502 7.66 -3.65 5.88
C ILE A 502 7.77 -3.05 4.50
N SER A 503 7.17 -3.69 3.52
CA SER A 503 7.04 -3.14 2.18
C SER A 503 5.99 -2.03 2.16
N PHE A 504 6.40 -0.81 1.79
CA PHE A 504 5.53 0.36 1.67
C PHE A 504 4.82 0.47 0.31
N VAL A 505 4.68 -0.63 -0.42
CA VAL A 505 4.00 -0.62 -1.72
C VAL A 505 2.50 -0.44 -1.53
N ALA A 506 1.99 0.71 -1.94
CA ALA A 506 0.56 0.99 -1.99
C ALA A 506 -0.15 -0.03 -2.87
N LYS A 507 -1.21 -0.66 -2.36
CA LYS A 507 -2.07 -1.51 -3.19
C LYS A 507 -2.93 -0.64 -4.08
N THR A 508 -2.74 -0.73 -5.38
CA THR A 508 -3.62 -0.09 -6.35
C THR A 508 -5.03 -0.64 -6.20
N ILE A 509 -6.01 0.25 -6.12
CA ILE A 509 -7.42 -0.13 -6.29
C ILE A 509 -7.63 -0.21 -7.80
N GLU A 510 -7.45 -1.38 -8.38
CA GLU A 510 -7.96 -1.61 -9.72
C GLU A 510 -9.48 -1.59 -9.64
N GLN A 511 -10.08 -0.62 -10.29
CA GLN A 511 -11.52 -0.62 -10.57
C GLN A 511 -11.79 -1.72 -11.60
N GLU A 512 -11.75 -2.98 -11.17
CA GLU A 512 -12.36 -4.01 -11.97
C GLU A 512 -13.87 -3.84 -11.91
N SER A 513 -14.40 -3.18 -12.90
CA SER A 513 -15.83 -3.20 -13.16
C SER A 513 -16.24 -4.59 -13.67
N PHE A 514 -16.20 -5.59 -12.81
CA PHE A 514 -16.99 -6.81 -13.02
C PHE A 514 -18.47 -6.47 -13.24
N ALA A 515 -18.90 -5.29 -12.81
CA ALA A 515 -20.23 -4.76 -13.03
C ALA A 515 -20.57 -4.61 -14.52
N ASP A 516 -19.61 -4.31 -15.39
CA ASP A 516 -19.86 -4.10 -16.81
C ASP A 516 -19.90 -5.42 -17.61
N SER A 517 -19.29 -6.49 -17.12
CA SER A 517 -19.28 -7.80 -17.79
C SER A 517 -20.33 -8.78 -17.28
N VAL A 518 -20.81 -8.63 -16.04
CA VAL A 518 -21.82 -9.49 -15.45
C VAL A 518 -23.11 -8.73 -15.23
N THR A 519 -23.96 -8.69 -16.25
CA THR A 519 -25.30 -8.12 -16.09
C THR A 519 -26.09 -8.86 -14.99
N GLN A 520 -27.01 -8.16 -14.31
CA GLN A 520 -27.88 -8.77 -13.30
C GLN A 520 -28.64 -10.01 -13.84
N SER A 521 -28.84 -10.07 -15.15
CA SER A 521 -29.39 -11.22 -15.86
C SER A 521 -28.44 -12.41 -15.88
N SER A 522 -27.14 -12.17 -16.15
CA SER A 522 -26.11 -13.22 -16.17
C SER A 522 -25.89 -13.80 -14.78
N SER A 523 -25.83 -12.96 -13.74
CA SER A 523 -25.74 -13.39 -12.34
C SER A 523 -26.92 -14.27 -11.93
N ARG A 524 -28.15 -13.90 -12.31
CA ARG A 524 -29.35 -14.72 -12.06
C ARG A 524 -29.28 -16.05 -12.79
N VAL A 525 -28.84 -16.08 -14.04
CA VAL A 525 -28.70 -17.32 -14.81
C VAL A 525 -27.68 -18.24 -14.17
N ILE A 526 -26.53 -17.74 -13.78
CA ILE A 526 -25.48 -18.51 -13.08
C ILE A 526 -26.01 -19.06 -11.76
N SER A 527 -26.68 -18.24 -10.96
CA SER A 527 -27.30 -18.66 -9.71
C SER A 527 -28.35 -19.76 -9.91
N VAL A 528 -29.21 -19.65 -10.94
CA VAL A 528 -30.19 -20.68 -11.27
C VAL A 528 -29.52 -21.98 -11.71
N ILE A 529 -28.46 -21.91 -12.49
CA ILE A 529 -27.70 -23.11 -12.92
C ILE A 529 -27.13 -23.85 -11.71
N PHE A 530 -26.43 -23.16 -10.82
CA PHE A 530 -25.74 -23.78 -9.69
C PHE A 530 -26.70 -24.15 -8.55
N MET A 531 -27.69 -23.32 -8.22
CA MET A 531 -28.61 -23.58 -7.10
C MET A 531 -29.80 -24.48 -7.45
N ALA A 532 -30.23 -24.49 -8.71
CA ALA A 532 -31.43 -25.25 -9.09
C ALA A 532 -31.15 -26.36 -10.12
N LEU A 533 -30.51 -26.05 -11.25
CA LEU A 533 -30.35 -27.00 -12.34
C LEU A 533 -29.35 -28.12 -12.00
N LEU A 534 -28.25 -27.81 -11.38
CA LEU A 534 -27.22 -28.80 -11.03
C LEU A 534 -27.72 -29.79 -9.96
N PRO A 535 -28.36 -29.36 -8.85
CA PRO A 535 -28.97 -30.28 -7.90
C PRO A 535 -30.12 -31.10 -8.50
N LEU A 536 -30.94 -30.49 -9.38
CA LEU A 536 -32.04 -31.18 -10.06
C LEU A 536 -31.52 -32.26 -11.02
N ALA A 537 -30.47 -31.97 -11.77
CA ALA A 537 -29.80 -32.91 -12.66
C ALA A 537 -29.23 -34.12 -11.89
N LEU A 538 -28.60 -33.88 -10.74
CA LEU A 538 -28.10 -34.92 -9.85
C LEU A 538 -29.27 -35.79 -9.29
N LEU A 539 -30.38 -35.16 -8.95
CA LEU A 539 -31.57 -35.84 -8.45
C LEU A 539 -32.21 -36.72 -9.54
N VAL A 540 -32.33 -36.20 -10.77
CA VAL A 540 -32.83 -36.96 -11.93
C VAL A 540 -31.90 -38.13 -12.26
N ALA A 541 -30.57 -37.92 -12.28
CA ALA A 541 -29.59 -38.98 -12.47
C ALA A 541 -29.71 -40.08 -11.39
N SER A 542 -29.88 -39.67 -10.14
CA SER A 542 -30.09 -40.57 -9.00
C SER A 542 -31.37 -41.42 -9.17
N ILE A 543 -32.45 -40.80 -9.57
CA ILE A 543 -33.75 -41.48 -9.85
C ILE A 543 -33.59 -42.44 -11.03
N TYR A 544 -32.92 -42.01 -12.11
CA TYR A 544 -32.67 -42.86 -13.27
C TYR A 544 -31.86 -44.11 -12.92
N ILE A 545 -30.77 -43.95 -12.19
CA ILE A 545 -29.95 -45.05 -11.71
C ILE A 545 -30.75 -45.98 -10.80
N TYR A 546 -31.62 -45.44 -9.93
CA TYR A 546 -32.51 -46.21 -9.07
C TYR A 546 -33.50 -47.06 -9.88
N ILE A 547 -34.17 -46.45 -10.88
CA ILE A 547 -35.13 -47.15 -11.74
C ILE A 547 -34.44 -48.24 -12.56
N ARG A 548 -33.27 -47.94 -13.13
CA ARG A 548 -32.49 -48.94 -13.89
C ARG A 548 -32.06 -50.13 -13.02
N ARG A 549 -31.61 -49.90 -11.82
CA ARG A 549 -31.28 -50.96 -10.85
C ARG A 549 -32.47 -51.73 -10.34
N LYS A 550 -33.65 -51.13 -10.32
CA LYS A 550 -34.90 -51.82 -9.90
C LYS A 550 -35.42 -52.76 -10.99
N ASN A 551 -35.16 -52.47 -12.26
CA ASN A 551 -35.66 -53.22 -13.42
C ASN A 551 -34.61 -54.20 -13.98
N SER A 552 -33.38 -54.20 -13.49
CA SER A 552 -32.34 -55.22 -13.63
C SER A 552 -32.47 -56.25 -12.49
#